data_fcbcc79ba1f7a4b67e23fa33cbcc1f6f
#
_entry.id   fcbcc79ba1f7a4b67e23fa33cbcc1f6f
#
_cell.length_a   1.000
_cell.length_b   1.000
_cell.length_c   1.000
_cell.angle_alpha   90.00
_cell.angle_beta   90.00
_cell.angle_gamma   90.00
#
_symmetry.space_group_name_H-M   'P 1'
#
loop_
_entity.id
_entity.type
_entity.pdbx_description
1 polymer ?
#
loop_
_entity_poly.entity_id
_entity_poly.type
_entity_poly.pdbx_seq_one_letter_code
_entity_poly.pdbx_strand_id
1 'polypeptide(L)'
;MKIRIKTQEDTHFIKLLLLLNNIPPFNKLRPQELELYAHLLTVNHRYRNIPFKERNTLIFNHDTKIDIASKMGIKLSGVYNILSNLRTLKLIDEESLIPKYVLSKESELLVIFENED
;
A
#
# COMPACT_ATOMS: atom_id res chain seq x y z
N MET A 1 11.14 20.04 -5.47
CA MET A 1 11.05 20.18 -4.01
C MET A 1 11.16 18.81 -3.35
N LYS A 2 12.03 18.69 -2.37
CA LYS A 2 12.16 17.44 -1.62
C LYS A 2 11.43 17.57 -0.30
N ILE A 3 10.39 16.79 -0.10
CA ILE A 3 9.74 16.65 1.19
C ILE A 3 10.29 15.42 1.86
N ARG A 4 10.92 15.61 3.02
CA ARG A 4 11.33 14.48 3.87
C ARG A 4 10.25 14.26 4.90
N ILE A 5 9.53 13.17 4.75
CA ILE A 5 8.59 12.74 5.76
C ILE A 5 9.34 11.82 6.72
N LYS A 6 9.70 12.34 7.89
CA LYS A 6 10.28 11.52 8.94
C LYS A 6 9.15 10.78 9.62
N THR A 7 8.92 9.56 9.21
CA THR A 7 7.91 8.72 9.80
C THR A 7 8.48 7.36 10.12
N GLN A 8 7.88 6.72 11.11
CA GLN A 8 8.13 5.31 11.34
C GLN A 8 7.68 4.53 10.11
N GLU A 9 8.33 3.40 9.86
CA GLU A 9 8.03 2.56 8.69
C GLU A 9 6.54 2.26 8.57
N ASP A 10 5.87 1.99 9.69
CA ASP A 10 4.46 1.61 9.72
C ASP A 10 3.50 2.71 9.25
N THR A 11 3.90 3.97 9.32
CA THR A 11 3.03 5.09 8.97
C THR A 11 3.47 5.82 7.70
N HIS A 12 4.62 5.47 7.14
CA HIS A 12 5.17 6.16 5.98
C HIS A 12 4.21 6.11 4.79
N PHE A 13 3.74 4.90 4.44
CA PHE A 13 2.90 4.72 3.27
C PHE A 13 1.48 5.26 3.47
N ILE A 14 0.97 5.27 4.70
CA ILE A 14 -0.31 5.91 5.01
C ILE A 14 -0.22 7.41 4.67
N LYS A 15 0.83 8.07 5.12
CA LYS A 15 1.03 9.50 4.84
C LYS A 15 1.25 9.77 3.37
N LEU A 16 2.01 8.92 2.69
CA LEU A 16 2.24 9.05 1.26
C LEU A 16 0.93 8.93 0.48
N LEU A 17 0.11 7.94 0.79
CA LEU A 17 -1.17 7.74 0.12
C LEU A 17 -2.15 8.88 0.40
N LEU A 18 -2.11 9.48 1.59
CA LEU A 18 -2.91 10.66 1.89
C LEU A 18 -2.52 11.84 0.99
N LEU A 19 -1.23 12.01 0.70
CA LEU A 19 -0.77 13.01 -0.26
C LEU A 19 -1.26 12.72 -1.68
N LEU A 20 -1.42 11.45 -2.03
CA LEU A 20 -1.84 11.01 -3.36
C LEU A 20 -3.35 10.86 -3.49
N ASN A 21 -4.12 11.19 -2.46
CA ASN A 21 -5.55 10.89 -2.41
C ASN A 21 -6.36 11.59 -3.52
N ASN A 22 -5.83 12.65 -4.11
CA ASN A 22 -6.49 13.35 -5.22
C ASN A 22 -6.07 12.87 -6.60
N ILE A 23 -5.15 11.89 -6.67
CA ILE A 23 -4.58 11.39 -7.93
C ILE A 23 -5.16 10.02 -8.24
N PRO A 24 -5.75 9.79 -9.44
CA PRO A 24 -6.22 8.46 -9.82
C PRO A 24 -5.07 7.44 -9.85
N PRO A 25 -5.25 6.17 -9.45
CA PRO A 25 -6.52 5.60 -8.97
C PRO A 25 -6.77 5.79 -7.45
N PHE A 26 -5.85 6.43 -6.74
CA PHE A 26 -5.88 6.54 -5.29
C PHE A 26 -7.04 7.40 -4.79
N ASN A 27 -7.57 8.28 -5.63
CA ASN A 27 -8.71 9.13 -5.29
C ASN A 27 -10.02 8.33 -5.06
N LYS A 28 -10.05 7.06 -5.47
CA LYS A 28 -11.22 6.19 -5.29
C LYS A 28 -11.16 5.38 -4.00
N LEU A 29 -10.07 5.49 -3.25
CA LEU A 29 -9.88 4.72 -2.02
C LEU A 29 -10.67 5.32 -0.87
N ARG A 30 -11.43 4.48 -0.16
CA ARG A 30 -12.01 4.82 1.14
C ARG A 30 -10.92 4.77 2.20
N PRO A 31 -11.12 5.41 3.38
CA PRO A 31 -10.10 5.43 4.42
C PRO A 31 -9.55 4.05 4.81
N GLN A 32 -10.42 3.05 4.98
CA GLN A 32 -9.97 1.69 5.32
C GLN A 32 -9.22 1.02 4.18
N GLU A 33 -9.63 1.26 2.93
CA GLU A 33 -8.93 0.73 1.76
C GLU A 33 -7.55 1.34 1.62
N LEU A 34 -7.46 2.65 1.85
CA LEU A 34 -6.17 3.36 1.84
C LEU A 34 -5.25 2.81 2.92
N GLU A 35 -5.76 2.62 4.13
CA GLU A 35 -4.98 2.12 5.25
C GLU A 35 -4.47 0.70 4.98
N LEU A 36 -5.33 -0.18 4.48
CA LEU A 36 -4.92 -1.54 4.17
C LEU A 36 -3.89 -1.55 3.04
N TYR A 37 -4.09 -0.77 1.99
CA TYR A 37 -3.13 -0.68 0.89
C TYR A 37 -1.78 -0.18 1.40
N ALA A 38 -1.78 0.78 2.32
CA ALA A 38 -0.55 1.26 2.95
C ALA A 38 0.18 0.16 3.71
N HIS A 39 -0.55 -0.72 4.41
CA HIS A 39 0.07 -1.86 5.08
C HIS A 39 0.68 -2.84 4.09
N LEU A 40 0.02 -3.09 2.96
CA LEU A 40 0.58 -3.94 1.91
C LEU A 40 1.89 -3.34 1.37
N LEU A 41 1.93 -2.03 1.15
CA LEU A 41 3.14 -1.36 0.69
C LEU A 41 4.25 -1.40 1.73
N THR A 42 3.92 -1.31 3.01
CA THR A 42 4.89 -1.41 4.10
C THR A 42 5.54 -2.80 4.11
N VAL A 43 4.74 -3.85 3.98
CA VAL A 43 5.26 -5.23 3.91
C VAL A 43 6.09 -5.42 2.65
N ASN A 44 5.65 -4.88 1.51
CA ASN A 44 6.41 -4.90 0.27
C ASN A 44 7.79 -4.26 0.45
N HIS A 45 7.85 -3.12 1.10
CA HIS A 45 9.11 -2.43 1.37
C HIS A 45 10.02 -3.26 2.29
N ARG A 46 9.44 -3.88 3.32
CA ARG A 46 10.18 -4.74 4.25
C ARG A 46 10.88 -5.89 3.52
N TYR A 47 10.22 -6.46 2.52
CA TYR A 47 10.74 -7.59 1.75
C TYR A 47 11.27 -7.18 0.37
N ARG A 48 11.67 -5.93 0.19
CA ARG A 48 12.10 -5.38 -1.11
C ARG A 48 13.27 -6.12 -1.76
N ASN A 49 14.08 -6.82 -0.96
CA ASN A 49 15.23 -7.58 -1.46
C ASN A 49 14.87 -8.99 -1.93
N ILE A 50 13.62 -9.39 -1.75
CA ILE A 50 13.11 -10.68 -2.21
C ILE A 50 12.50 -10.50 -3.60
N PRO A 51 12.70 -11.44 -4.55
CA PRO A 51 12.10 -11.34 -5.88
C PRO A 51 10.59 -11.09 -5.81
N PHE A 52 10.08 -10.33 -6.76
CA PHE A 52 8.68 -9.83 -6.72
C PHE A 52 7.65 -10.93 -6.54
N LYS A 53 7.80 -12.06 -7.26
CA LYS A 53 6.85 -13.17 -7.19
C LYS A 53 6.81 -13.78 -5.78
N GLU A 54 7.96 -14.07 -5.21
CA GLU A 54 8.07 -14.63 -3.86
C GLU A 54 7.65 -13.61 -2.81
N ARG A 55 7.95 -12.34 -3.05
CA ARG A 55 7.56 -11.25 -2.18
C ARG A 55 6.03 -11.17 -2.05
N ASN A 56 5.30 -11.28 -3.16
CA ASN A 56 3.84 -11.27 -3.10
C ASN A 56 3.27 -12.44 -2.31
N THR A 57 3.90 -13.60 -2.35
CA THR A 57 3.51 -14.74 -1.51
C THR A 57 3.57 -14.37 -0.03
N LEU A 58 4.60 -13.63 0.38
CA LEU A 58 4.74 -13.17 1.77
C LEU A 58 3.76 -12.06 2.11
N ILE A 59 3.53 -11.12 1.19
CA ILE A 59 2.60 -10.00 1.41
C ILE A 59 1.17 -10.49 1.63
N PHE A 60 0.74 -11.49 0.88
CA PHE A 60 -0.63 -11.96 0.89
C PHE A 60 -0.84 -13.27 1.65
N ASN A 61 0.16 -13.71 2.44
CA ASN A 61 -0.02 -14.91 3.22
C ASN A 61 -0.99 -14.68 4.39
N HIS A 62 -1.44 -15.78 5.00
CA HIS A 62 -2.42 -15.73 6.08
C HIS A 62 -1.92 -14.94 7.29
N ASP A 63 -0.67 -15.15 7.70
CA ASP A 63 -0.09 -14.49 8.86
C ASP A 63 0.00 -12.98 8.66
N THR A 64 0.35 -12.53 7.47
CA THR A 64 0.38 -11.12 7.14
C THR A 64 -1.02 -10.51 7.22
N LYS A 65 -2.04 -11.20 6.72
CA LYS A 65 -3.43 -10.74 6.79
C LYS A 65 -3.91 -10.63 8.23
N ILE A 66 -3.55 -11.59 9.09
CA ILE A 66 -3.88 -11.51 10.52
C ILE A 66 -3.19 -10.32 11.17
N ASP A 67 -1.91 -10.11 10.88
CA ASP A 67 -1.17 -8.98 11.43
C ASP A 67 -1.78 -7.63 11.01
N ILE A 68 -2.16 -7.50 9.75
CA ILE A 68 -2.82 -6.29 9.25
C ILE A 68 -4.16 -6.09 9.94
N ALA A 69 -4.96 -7.14 10.08
CA ALA A 69 -6.24 -7.07 10.78
C ALA A 69 -6.05 -6.55 12.22
N SER A 70 -5.05 -7.06 12.91
CA SER A 70 -4.70 -6.64 14.26
C SER A 70 -4.31 -5.15 14.30
N LYS A 71 -3.46 -4.72 13.40
CA LYS A 71 -3.00 -3.32 13.34
C LYS A 71 -4.12 -2.35 13.01
N MET A 72 -5.07 -2.77 12.18
CA MET A 72 -6.22 -1.96 11.81
C MET A 72 -7.37 -2.05 12.82
N GLY A 73 -7.31 -2.98 13.76
CA GLY A 73 -8.39 -3.19 14.72
C GLY A 73 -9.66 -3.74 14.10
N ILE A 74 -9.56 -4.55 13.06
CA ILE A 74 -10.69 -5.14 12.35
C ILE A 74 -10.58 -6.66 12.34
N LYS A 75 -11.68 -7.33 11.98
CA LYS A 75 -11.70 -8.78 11.83
C LYS A 75 -11.01 -9.20 10.54
N LEU A 76 -10.53 -10.44 10.49
CA LEU A 76 -9.92 -10.99 9.28
C LEU A 76 -10.87 -10.96 8.09
N SER A 77 -12.18 -11.21 8.33
CA SER A 77 -13.19 -11.08 7.27
C SER A 77 -13.24 -9.69 6.66
N GLY A 78 -13.00 -8.66 7.49
CA GLY A 78 -12.91 -7.27 7.01
C GLY A 78 -11.72 -7.07 6.08
N VAL A 79 -10.57 -7.69 6.39
CA VAL A 79 -9.40 -7.65 5.51
C VAL A 79 -9.74 -8.25 4.15
N TYR A 80 -10.38 -9.43 4.12
CA TYR A 80 -10.78 -10.07 2.85
C TYR A 80 -11.74 -9.19 2.05
N ASN A 81 -12.69 -8.53 2.71
CA ASN A 81 -13.63 -7.62 2.04
C ASN A 81 -12.91 -6.43 1.41
N ILE A 82 -11.97 -5.83 2.14
CA ILE A 82 -11.20 -4.70 1.63
C ILE A 82 -10.32 -5.14 0.46
N LEU A 83 -9.67 -6.31 0.55
CA LEU A 83 -8.88 -6.85 -0.56
C LEU A 83 -9.75 -7.05 -1.81
N SER A 84 -10.97 -7.53 -1.65
CA SER A 84 -11.91 -7.66 -2.76
C SER A 84 -12.20 -6.31 -3.41
N ASN A 85 -12.39 -5.27 -2.61
CA ASN A 85 -12.61 -3.91 -3.11
C ASN A 85 -11.39 -3.38 -3.86
N LEU A 86 -10.18 -3.64 -3.35
CA LEU A 86 -8.95 -3.24 -4.02
C LEU A 86 -8.78 -3.94 -5.37
N ARG A 87 -9.20 -5.19 -5.48
CA ARG A 87 -9.22 -5.91 -6.76
C ARG A 87 -10.20 -5.27 -7.74
N THR A 88 -11.38 -4.91 -7.25
CA THR A 88 -12.39 -4.23 -8.07
C THR A 88 -11.88 -2.89 -8.60
N LEU A 89 -11.12 -2.16 -7.79
CA LEU A 89 -10.48 -0.91 -8.18
C LEU A 89 -9.23 -1.12 -9.02
N LYS A 90 -8.81 -2.37 -9.22
CA LYS A 90 -7.62 -2.75 -10.01
C LYS A 90 -6.32 -2.22 -9.45
N LEU A 91 -6.25 -2.05 -8.14
CA LEU A 91 -5.01 -1.69 -7.44
C LEU A 91 -4.18 -2.91 -7.08
N ILE A 92 -4.83 -4.07 -6.95
CA ILE A 92 -4.15 -5.35 -6.81
C ILE A 92 -4.77 -6.34 -7.78
N ASP A 93 -4.03 -7.42 -8.09
CA ASP A 93 -4.48 -8.50 -8.97
C ASP A 93 -4.43 -9.80 -8.17
N GLU A 94 -5.61 -10.32 -7.80
CA GLU A 94 -5.74 -11.48 -6.93
C GLU A 94 -4.88 -11.35 -5.66
N GLU A 95 -3.81 -12.14 -5.53
CA GLU A 95 -2.88 -12.07 -4.40
C GLU A 95 -1.53 -11.51 -4.85
N SER A 96 -1.55 -10.43 -5.64
CA SER A 96 -0.35 -9.78 -6.14
C SER A 96 -0.55 -8.28 -6.22
N LEU A 97 0.49 -7.53 -5.84
CA LEU A 97 0.54 -6.10 -6.11
C LEU A 97 0.72 -5.89 -7.62
N ILE A 98 0.18 -4.79 -8.12
CA ILE A 98 0.39 -4.39 -9.52
C ILE A 98 1.59 -3.45 -9.53
N PRO A 99 2.71 -3.81 -10.21
CA PRO A 99 3.94 -3.02 -10.15
C PRO A 99 3.77 -1.53 -10.48
N LYS A 100 2.85 -1.23 -11.37
CA LYS A 100 2.55 0.15 -11.77
C LYS A 100 2.16 1.04 -10.60
N TYR A 101 1.54 0.47 -9.56
CA TYR A 101 1.05 1.23 -8.40
C TYR A 101 1.85 0.97 -7.14
N VAL A 102 2.97 0.26 -7.24
CA VAL A 102 3.84 0.03 -6.09
C VAL A 102 4.70 1.26 -5.87
N LEU A 103 4.56 1.87 -4.71
CA LEU A 103 5.29 3.08 -4.35
C LEU A 103 6.56 2.71 -3.59
N SER A 104 7.65 3.41 -3.85
CA SER A 104 8.88 3.29 -3.10
C SER A 104 9.03 4.47 -2.15
N LYS A 105 9.86 4.30 -1.12
CA LYS A 105 10.02 5.32 -0.08
C LYS A 105 10.62 6.63 -0.59
N GLU A 106 11.44 6.59 -1.61
CA GLU A 106 12.24 7.74 -2.02
C GLU A 106 11.92 8.24 -3.41
N SER A 107 11.93 7.36 -4.41
CA SER A 107 11.83 7.76 -5.81
C SER A 107 10.44 8.29 -6.19
N GLU A 108 9.39 7.81 -5.56
CA GLU A 108 8.01 8.18 -5.93
C GLU A 108 7.65 9.59 -5.49
N LEU A 109 8.19 10.05 -4.37
CA LEU A 109 7.98 11.44 -3.94
C LEU A 109 8.56 12.44 -4.94
N LEU A 110 9.72 12.16 -5.49
CA LEU A 110 10.34 13.00 -6.50
C LEU A 110 9.47 13.10 -7.77
N VAL A 111 8.96 11.97 -8.24
CA VAL A 111 8.11 11.93 -9.44
C VAL A 111 6.85 12.77 -9.23
N ILE A 112 6.22 12.67 -8.06
CA ILE A 112 5.00 13.41 -7.76
C ILE A 112 5.24 14.92 -7.78
N PHE A 113 6.32 15.38 -7.19
CA PHE A 113 6.63 16.81 -7.14
C PHE A 113 7.12 17.35 -8.49
N GLU A 114 7.80 16.55 -9.27
CA GLU A 114 8.18 16.92 -10.64
C GLU A 114 6.95 17.12 -11.53
N ASN A 115 5.89 16.35 -11.31
CA ASN A 115 4.67 16.45 -12.10
C ASN A 115 3.81 17.68 -11.73
N GLU A 116 4.06 18.30 -10.59
CA GLU A 116 3.36 19.51 -10.17
C GLU A 116 3.96 20.78 -10.77
N ASP A 117 5.17 20.69 -11.26
CA ASP A 117 5.87 21.80 -11.91
C ASP A 117 5.47 21.90 -13.39
#